data_0e7459d2f79d0da25e46fb50a4201008
#
_entry.id   0e7459d2f79d0da25e46fb50a4201008
#
_cell.length_a   1.000
_cell.length_b   1.000
_cell.length_c   1.000
_cell.angle_alpha   90.00
_cell.angle_beta   90.00
_cell.angle_gamma   90.00
#
_symmetry.space_group_name_H-M   'P 1'
#
loop_
_entity.id
_entity.type
_entity.pdbx_description
1 polymer ?
#
loop_
_entity_poly.entity_id
_entity_poly.type
_entity_poly.pdbx_seq_one_letter_code
_entity_poly.pdbx_strand_id
1 'polypeptide(L)'
;MSADLEARLGHHFAKPELLIRALTHSTDAESRGEGLLSNERLEFVGDRVLGLCIAEWLAERFPAEREGDLAKRLSMLVSADTLCKISEELGLGADLRMPARYRATGLMGPRNLLSDAFEAVLGAIYLDGGIAPARALVRRCFAGLMDADARPPTSAKNRLQEWTLGRGLGLPAYGLVQSSGPPHAPRFVISVLAAGREAQGEGDSKRAEQAAAEAWLKVLET
;
A
#
# COMPACT_ATOMS: atom_id res chain seq x y z
N MET A 1 -9.91 8.03 25.68
CA MET A 1 -9.14 7.12 24.80
C MET A 1 -9.35 5.72 25.29
N SER A 2 -9.62 4.79 24.42
CA SER A 2 -10.05 3.45 24.79
C SER A 2 -8.81 2.60 25.11
N ALA A 3 -8.72 2.07 26.34
CA ALA A 3 -7.77 1.01 26.70
C ALA A 3 -7.85 -0.18 25.70
N ASP A 4 -8.97 -0.31 25.02
CA ASP A 4 -9.22 -1.24 23.93
C ASP A 4 -8.31 -0.99 22.71
N LEU A 5 -8.07 0.27 22.31
CA LEU A 5 -7.18 0.57 21.19
C LEU A 5 -5.72 0.22 21.51
N GLU A 6 -5.22 0.59 22.68
CA GLU A 6 -3.87 0.20 23.11
C GLU A 6 -3.69 -1.32 23.16
N ALA A 7 -4.72 -2.05 23.60
CA ALA A 7 -4.70 -3.51 23.56
C ALA A 7 -4.65 -4.06 22.12
N ARG A 8 -5.44 -3.48 21.19
CA ARG A 8 -5.39 -3.84 19.74
C ARG A 8 -4.03 -3.52 19.13
N LEU A 9 -3.41 -2.39 19.51
CA LEU A 9 -2.08 -2.00 19.08
C LEU A 9 -0.97 -2.83 19.74
N GLY A 10 -1.23 -3.42 20.91
CA GLY A 10 -0.23 -4.14 21.69
C GLY A 10 0.84 -3.21 22.27
N HIS A 11 0.48 -1.94 22.50
CA HIS A 11 1.38 -0.93 23.03
C HIS A 11 0.64 -0.02 24.02
N HIS A 12 1.19 0.15 25.20
CA HIS A 12 0.72 1.11 26.20
C HIS A 12 1.57 2.38 26.12
N PHE A 13 0.91 3.52 25.84
CA PHE A 13 1.61 4.78 25.63
C PHE A 13 2.00 5.45 26.95
N ALA A 14 3.29 5.66 27.15
CA ALA A 14 3.81 6.53 28.20
C ALA A 14 3.43 8.01 27.96
N LYS A 15 3.27 8.39 26.66
CA LYS A 15 2.86 9.72 26.19
C LYS A 15 1.55 9.60 25.40
N PRO A 16 0.38 9.56 26.08
CA PRO A 16 -0.92 9.38 25.43
C PRO A 16 -1.26 10.43 24.37
N GLU A 17 -0.67 11.63 24.46
CA GLU A 17 -0.81 12.69 23.49
C GLU A 17 -0.29 12.31 22.09
N LEU A 18 0.68 11.39 21.97
CA LEU A 18 1.18 10.89 20.69
C LEU A 18 0.09 10.09 19.96
N LEU A 19 -0.61 9.20 20.67
CA LEU A 19 -1.71 8.44 20.08
C LEU A 19 -2.89 9.35 19.70
N ILE A 20 -3.23 10.32 20.57
CA ILE A 20 -4.28 11.31 20.27
C ILE A 20 -3.94 12.05 18.97
N ARG A 21 -2.71 12.48 18.83
CA ARG A 21 -2.22 13.18 17.65
C ARG A 21 -2.22 12.30 16.41
N ALA A 22 -1.76 11.06 16.51
CA ALA A 22 -1.77 10.10 15.40
C ALA A 22 -3.17 9.85 14.82
N LEU A 23 -4.19 9.93 15.67
CA LEU A 23 -5.59 9.76 15.29
C LEU A 23 -6.29 11.07 14.89
N THR A 24 -5.60 12.20 14.89
CA THR A 24 -6.18 13.51 14.56
C THR A 24 -5.83 13.91 13.13
N HIS A 25 -6.83 13.87 12.25
CA HIS A 25 -6.66 14.27 10.83
C HIS A 25 -6.41 15.78 10.71
N SER A 26 -5.66 16.22 9.70
CA SER A 26 -5.28 17.63 9.49
C SER A 26 -6.50 18.56 9.44
N THR A 27 -7.58 18.17 8.78
CA THR A 27 -8.80 18.99 8.71
C THR A 27 -9.47 19.19 10.07
N ASP A 28 -9.34 18.28 11.03
CA ASP A 28 -9.84 18.45 12.40
C ASP A 28 -8.92 19.35 13.21
N ALA A 29 -7.61 19.17 13.09
CA ALA A 29 -6.61 20.01 13.72
C ALA A 29 -6.69 21.46 13.23
N GLU A 30 -6.81 21.69 11.93
CA GLU A 30 -6.97 23.02 11.31
C GLU A 30 -8.25 23.71 11.80
N SER A 31 -9.38 22.99 11.88
CA SER A 31 -10.64 23.55 12.37
C SER A 31 -10.55 24.09 13.81
N ARG A 32 -9.56 23.65 14.57
CA ARG A 32 -9.26 24.08 15.96
C ARG A 32 -8.09 25.07 16.04
N GLY A 33 -7.49 25.44 14.91
CA GLY A 33 -6.29 26.29 14.87
C GLY A 33 -5.01 25.58 15.33
N GLU A 34 -5.01 24.25 15.35
CA GLU A 34 -3.97 23.38 15.89
C GLU A 34 -3.26 22.57 14.76
N GLY A 35 -3.12 23.13 13.55
CA GLY A 35 -2.64 22.38 12.37
C GLY A 35 -1.35 21.58 12.58
N LEU A 36 -0.41 22.08 13.40
CA LEU A 36 0.82 21.34 13.75
C LEU A 36 0.58 20.12 14.66
N LEU A 37 -0.62 19.99 15.23
CA LEU A 37 -1.01 18.84 16.05
C LEU A 37 -1.75 17.76 15.25
N SER A 38 -1.75 17.84 13.91
CA SER A 38 -2.24 16.79 13.02
C SER A 38 -1.33 15.56 13.02
N ASN A 39 -1.84 14.47 12.42
CA ASN A 39 -1.14 13.21 12.24
C ASN A 39 0.03 13.27 11.25
N GLU A 40 0.07 14.24 10.31
CA GLU A 40 1.00 14.29 9.18
C GLU A 40 2.48 14.12 9.55
N ARG A 41 2.92 14.75 10.64
CA ARG A 41 4.32 14.59 11.09
C ARG A 41 4.63 13.20 11.66
N LEU A 42 3.63 12.55 12.25
CA LEU A 42 3.76 11.18 12.75
C LEU A 42 3.71 10.18 11.60
N GLU A 43 2.85 10.41 10.61
CA GLU A 43 2.80 9.69 9.33
C GLU A 43 4.16 9.72 8.63
N PHE A 44 4.75 10.93 8.48
CA PHE A 44 6.08 11.09 7.91
C PHE A 44 7.16 10.22 8.59
N VAL A 45 7.13 10.10 9.92
CA VAL A 45 8.04 9.23 10.69
C VAL A 45 7.65 7.77 10.51
N GLY A 46 6.36 7.48 10.59
CA GLY A 46 5.82 6.12 10.56
C GLY A 46 6.06 5.40 9.23
N ASP A 47 5.94 6.10 8.09
CA ASP A 47 6.28 5.56 6.77
C ASP A 47 7.75 5.06 6.73
N ARG A 48 8.70 5.82 7.27
CA ARG A 48 10.11 5.42 7.32
C ARG A 48 10.34 4.24 8.26
N VAL A 49 9.66 4.23 9.40
CA VAL A 49 9.72 3.11 10.37
C VAL A 49 9.10 1.85 9.77
N LEU A 50 7.98 1.96 9.08
CA LEU A 50 7.33 0.87 8.37
C LEU A 50 8.26 0.29 7.30
N GLY A 51 8.78 1.15 6.43
CA GLY A 51 9.71 0.76 5.37
C GLY A 51 10.93 0.02 5.93
N LEU A 52 11.53 0.53 7.02
CA LEU A 52 12.65 -0.12 7.69
C LEU A 52 12.28 -1.50 8.24
N CYS A 53 11.18 -1.60 9.00
CA CYS A 53 10.75 -2.86 9.62
C CYS A 53 10.43 -3.94 8.58
N ILE A 54 9.76 -3.57 7.49
CA ILE A 54 9.42 -4.49 6.40
C ILE A 54 10.68 -4.88 5.61
N ALA A 55 11.57 -3.92 5.28
CA ALA A 55 12.81 -4.20 4.54
C ALA A 55 13.74 -5.16 5.32
N GLU A 56 13.91 -4.92 6.62
CA GLU A 56 14.66 -5.82 7.51
C GLU A 56 14.06 -7.23 7.49
N TRP A 57 12.75 -7.35 7.65
CA TRP A 57 12.08 -8.64 7.65
C TRP A 57 12.13 -9.36 6.30
N LEU A 58 12.01 -8.63 5.19
CA LEU A 58 12.17 -9.19 3.85
C LEU A 58 13.59 -9.73 3.63
N ALA A 59 14.61 -9.00 4.06
CA ALA A 59 15.99 -9.45 3.96
C ALA A 59 16.26 -10.73 4.81
N GLU A 60 15.65 -10.83 6.00
CA GLU A 60 15.69 -12.03 6.83
C GLU A 60 14.98 -13.22 6.17
N ARG A 61 13.81 -12.98 5.59
CA ARG A 61 12.91 -14.04 5.11
C ARG A 61 13.29 -14.57 3.72
N PHE A 62 13.88 -13.71 2.88
CA PHE A 62 14.24 -14.01 1.49
C PHE A 62 15.72 -13.75 1.20
N PRO A 63 16.66 -14.43 1.89
CA PRO A 63 18.09 -14.13 1.78
C PRO A 63 18.69 -14.43 0.39
N ALA A 64 18.00 -15.19 -0.45
CA ALA A 64 18.43 -15.52 -1.80
C ALA A 64 17.89 -14.56 -2.88
N GLU A 65 16.97 -13.65 -2.53
CA GLU A 65 16.40 -12.69 -3.47
C GLU A 65 17.32 -11.49 -3.66
N ARG A 66 17.30 -10.95 -4.90
CA ARG A 66 18.05 -9.73 -5.23
C ARG A 66 17.27 -8.49 -4.74
N GLU A 67 17.99 -7.39 -4.58
CA GLU A 67 17.43 -6.09 -4.14
C GLU A 67 16.16 -5.72 -4.91
N GLY A 68 16.15 -5.84 -6.25
CA GLY A 68 14.98 -5.50 -7.07
C GLY A 68 13.72 -6.34 -6.76
N ASP A 69 13.86 -7.57 -6.30
CA ASP A 69 12.74 -8.43 -5.91
C ASP A 69 12.25 -8.08 -4.50
N LEU A 70 13.18 -7.82 -3.58
CA LEU A 70 12.86 -7.29 -2.24
C LEU A 70 12.13 -5.94 -2.33
N ALA A 71 12.57 -5.04 -3.24
CA ALA A 71 11.91 -3.76 -3.47
C ALA A 71 10.48 -3.89 -4.00
N LYS A 72 10.20 -4.87 -4.88
CA LYS A 72 8.83 -5.18 -5.35
C LYS A 72 7.94 -5.65 -4.20
N ARG A 73 8.44 -6.55 -3.35
CA ARG A 73 7.72 -7.02 -2.16
C ARG A 73 7.44 -5.88 -1.20
N LEU A 74 8.44 -5.05 -0.91
CA LEU A 74 8.31 -3.88 -0.06
C LEU A 74 7.20 -2.97 -0.59
N SER A 75 7.25 -2.58 -1.86
CA SER A 75 6.26 -1.69 -2.48
C SER A 75 4.82 -2.22 -2.40
N MET A 76 4.62 -3.54 -2.50
CA MET A 76 3.31 -4.16 -2.33
C MET A 76 2.85 -4.11 -0.87
N LEU A 77 3.73 -4.47 0.06
CA LEU A 77 3.40 -4.54 1.47
C LEU A 77 3.09 -3.16 2.07
N VAL A 78 3.81 -2.10 1.67
CA VAL A 78 3.57 -0.73 2.14
C VAL A 78 2.58 0.04 1.27
N SER A 79 1.86 -0.61 0.37
CA SER A 79 0.87 0.06 -0.47
C SER A 79 -0.33 0.56 0.34
N ALA A 80 -0.94 1.68 -0.08
CA ALA A 80 -2.13 2.23 0.56
C ALA A 80 -3.28 1.21 0.68
N ASP A 81 -3.44 0.32 -0.31
CA ASP A 81 -4.44 -0.75 -0.28
C ASP A 81 -4.17 -1.77 0.82
N THR A 82 -2.91 -2.12 1.05
CA THR A 82 -2.50 -3.03 2.13
C THR A 82 -2.69 -2.38 3.49
N LEU A 83 -2.22 -1.13 3.65
CA LEU A 83 -2.32 -0.41 4.90
C LEU A 83 -3.77 -0.10 5.28
N CYS A 84 -4.63 0.19 4.29
CA CYS A 84 -6.06 0.37 4.51
C CYS A 84 -6.70 -0.88 5.13
N LYS A 85 -6.44 -2.07 4.58
CA LYS A 85 -6.95 -3.34 5.12
C LYS A 85 -6.48 -3.60 6.54
N ILE A 86 -5.20 -3.40 6.81
CA ILE A 86 -4.64 -3.55 8.17
C ILE A 86 -5.29 -2.56 9.14
N SER A 87 -5.53 -1.31 8.72
CA SER A 87 -6.21 -0.30 9.51
C SER A 87 -7.66 -0.68 9.82
N GLU A 88 -8.36 -1.29 8.86
CA GLU A 88 -9.71 -1.82 9.04
C GLU A 88 -9.71 -2.98 10.04
N GLU A 89 -8.80 -3.92 9.92
CA GLU A 89 -8.65 -5.05 10.85
C GLU A 89 -8.31 -4.58 12.28
N LEU A 90 -7.49 -3.55 12.41
CA LEU A 90 -7.21 -2.89 13.70
C LEU A 90 -8.36 -2.01 14.19
N GLY A 91 -9.38 -1.74 13.37
CA GLY A 91 -10.52 -0.89 13.71
C GLY A 91 -10.17 0.58 13.92
N LEU A 92 -9.08 1.09 13.29
CA LEU A 92 -8.59 2.47 13.48
C LEU A 92 -9.63 3.51 13.07
N GLY A 93 -10.46 3.22 12.07
CA GLY A 93 -11.46 4.15 11.55
C GLY A 93 -12.46 4.64 12.61
N ALA A 94 -12.77 3.81 13.62
CA ALA A 94 -13.66 4.18 14.71
C ALA A 94 -13.04 5.21 15.68
N ASP A 95 -11.72 5.18 15.81
CA ASP A 95 -10.97 6.03 16.76
C ASP A 95 -10.47 7.33 16.10
N LEU A 96 -10.54 7.44 14.75
CA LEU A 96 -10.10 8.62 14.02
C LEU A 96 -10.90 9.87 14.37
N ARG A 97 -10.21 10.98 14.61
CA ARG A 97 -10.76 12.30 14.84
C ARG A 97 -10.83 13.07 13.54
N MET A 98 -12.06 13.28 13.08
CA MET A 98 -12.36 14.03 11.86
C MET A 98 -13.67 14.81 12.02
N PRO A 99 -13.88 15.92 11.29
CA PRO A 99 -15.12 16.67 11.34
C PRO A 99 -16.35 15.82 11.01
N ALA A 100 -17.48 16.06 11.68
CA ALA A 100 -18.71 15.28 11.55
C ALA A 100 -19.21 15.14 10.09
N ARG A 101 -18.97 16.17 9.24
CA ARG A 101 -19.32 16.14 7.80
C ARG A 101 -18.70 14.96 7.04
N TYR A 102 -17.51 14.49 7.43
CA TYR A 102 -16.86 13.34 6.80
C TYR A 102 -17.40 12.00 7.33
N ARG A 103 -17.89 11.97 8.58
CA ARG A 103 -18.57 10.78 9.14
C ARG A 103 -19.97 10.58 8.57
N ALA A 104 -20.68 11.67 8.27
CA ALA A 104 -22.06 11.64 7.79
C ALA A 104 -22.20 11.11 6.36
N THR A 105 -21.14 11.12 5.55
CA THR A 105 -21.18 10.65 4.15
C THR A 105 -21.13 9.13 4.01
N GLY A 106 -21.00 8.37 5.12
CA GLY A 106 -20.86 6.91 5.07
C GLY A 106 -19.58 6.44 4.36
N LEU A 107 -18.85 7.36 3.79
CA LEU A 107 -17.50 7.16 3.28
C LEU A 107 -16.60 7.05 4.51
N MET A 108 -16.35 5.84 4.97
CA MET A 108 -15.11 5.53 5.67
C MET A 108 -14.03 6.14 4.78
N GLY A 109 -13.38 7.18 5.22
CA GLY A 109 -12.61 8.16 4.47
C GLY A 109 -11.82 7.63 3.28
N PRO A 110 -11.32 8.47 2.39
CA PRO A 110 -10.54 8.00 1.25
C PRO A 110 -9.49 6.99 1.74
N ARG A 111 -9.20 5.96 0.94
CA ARG A 111 -8.23 4.89 1.26
C ARG A 111 -6.95 5.43 1.89
N ASN A 112 -6.52 6.61 1.47
CA ASN A 112 -5.37 7.31 2.00
C ASN A 112 -5.53 7.66 3.50
N LEU A 113 -6.73 8.01 3.96
CA LEU A 113 -6.94 8.37 5.36
C LEU A 113 -6.62 7.23 6.34
N LEU A 114 -6.98 6.00 6.00
CA LEU A 114 -6.71 4.83 6.83
C LEU A 114 -5.25 4.39 6.73
N SER A 115 -4.63 4.48 5.55
CA SER A 115 -3.20 4.21 5.40
C SER A 115 -2.36 5.22 6.20
N ASP A 116 -2.67 6.51 6.07
CA ASP A 116 -1.97 7.59 6.76
C ASP A 116 -2.13 7.47 8.29
N ALA A 117 -3.32 7.02 8.75
CA ALA A 117 -3.58 6.76 10.16
C ALA A 117 -2.74 5.61 10.71
N PHE A 118 -2.58 4.51 9.96
CA PHE A 118 -1.71 3.40 10.36
C PHE A 118 -0.25 3.86 10.49
N GLU A 119 0.25 4.57 9.50
CA GLU A 119 1.59 5.12 9.53
C GLU A 119 1.78 6.08 10.69
N ALA A 120 0.83 6.99 10.91
CA ALA A 120 0.89 7.92 12.04
C ALA A 120 0.89 7.20 13.40
N VAL A 121 0.07 6.16 13.58
CA VAL A 121 0.05 5.33 14.79
C VAL A 121 1.39 4.61 14.97
N LEU A 122 1.96 4.06 13.90
CA LEU A 122 3.28 3.42 13.95
C LEU A 122 4.37 4.42 14.33
N GLY A 123 4.32 5.63 13.77
CA GLY A 123 5.22 6.73 14.13
C GLY A 123 5.09 7.15 15.60
N ALA A 124 3.85 7.18 16.11
CA ALA A 124 3.58 7.46 17.52
C ALA A 124 4.17 6.40 18.46
N ILE A 125 3.99 5.11 18.13
CA ILE A 125 4.57 3.99 18.88
C ILE A 125 6.10 4.08 18.88
N TYR A 126 6.69 4.39 17.72
CA TYR A 126 8.14 4.55 17.60
C TYR A 126 8.68 5.70 18.45
N LEU A 127 8.02 6.86 18.46
CA LEU A 127 8.45 8.01 19.25
C LEU A 127 8.21 7.84 20.75
N ASP A 128 7.29 6.96 21.14
CA ASP A 128 6.99 6.64 22.53
C ASP A 128 7.91 5.54 23.08
N GLY A 129 8.06 4.43 22.36
CA GLY A 129 8.70 3.21 22.85
C GLY A 129 9.90 2.73 22.01
N GLY A 130 10.26 3.44 20.94
CA GLY A 130 11.36 3.06 20.05
C GLY A 130 10.99 1.97 19.04
N ILE A 131 12.03 1.42 18.39
CA ILE A 131 11.84 0.49 17.26
C ILE A 131 11.25 -0.87 17.67
N ALA A 132 11.49 -1.35 18.89
CA ALA A 132 11.07 -2.70 19.30
C ALA A 132 9.55 -2.88 19.31
N PRO A 133 8.73 -2.03 19.97
CA PRO A 133 7.28 -2.15 19.91
C PRO A 133 6.72 -1.85 18.50
N ALA A 134 7.31 -0.92 17.74
CA ALA A 134 6.91 -0.65 16.38
C ALA A 134 7.10 -1.90 15.48
N ARG A 135 8.27 -2.54 15.56
CA ARG A 135 8.56 -3.81 14.86
C ARG A 135 7.59 -4.92 15.27
N ALA A 136 7.25 -5.03 16.55
CA ALA A 136 6.31 -6.03 17.04
C ALA A 136 4.91 -5.84 16.43
N LEU A 137 4.42 -4.62 16.33
CA LEU A 137 3.15 -4.31 15.65
C LEU A 137 3.23 -4.70 14.16
N VAL A 138 4.27 -4.27 13.46
CA VAL A 138 4.45 -4.59 12.03
C VAL A 138 4.48 -6.10 11.81
N ARG A 139 5.29 -6.85 12.56
CA ARG A 139 5.37 -8.31 12.41
C ARG A 139 4.04 -9.00 12.68
N ARG A 140 3.25 -8.53 13.63
CA ARG A 140 1.93 -9.07 13.91
C ARG A 140 0.93 -8.81 12.80
N CYS A 141 0.86 -7.57 12.30
CA CYS A 141 -0.11 -7.18 11.29
C CYS A 141 0.20 -7.73 9.89
N PHE A 142 1.47 -7.90 9.57
CA PHE A 142 1.90 -8.32 8.23
C PHE A 142 2.26 -9.81 8.13
N ALA A 143 2.12 -10.61 9.20
CA ALA A 143 2.52 -12.01 9.21
C ALA A 143 1.88 -12.81 8.07
N GLY A 144 0.57 -12.75 7.92
CA GLY A 144 -0.15 -13.46 6.85
C GLY A 144 0.23 -12.98 5.44
N LEU A 145 0.53 -11.69 5.29
CA LEU A 145 0.94 -11.10 4.00
C LEU A 145 2.38 -11.47 3.63
N MET A 146 3.26 -11.60 4.63
CA MET A 146 4.66 -12.00 4.43
C MET A 146 4.78 -13.44 3.94
N ASP A 147 3.86 -14.31 4.36
CA ASP A 147 3.86 -15.73 4.01
C ASP A 147 3.04 -16.05 2.75
N ALA A 148 2.19 -15.13 2.29
CA ALA A 148 1.20 -15.37 1.23
C ALA A 148 1.81 -15.63 -0.16
N ASP A 149 3.04 -15.19 -0.44
CA ASP A 149 3.63 -15.33 -1.77
C ASP A 149 5.08 -15.84 -1.72
N ALA A 150 5.24 -17.08 -2.17
CA ALA A 150 6.57 -17.70 -2.32
C ALA A 150 7.40 -17.06 -3.45
N ARG A 151 6.79 -16.28 -4.34
CA ARG A 151 7.47 -15.59 -5.46
C ARG A 151 7.35 -14.07 -5.33
N PRO A 152 8.40 -13.31 -5.73
CA PRO A 152 8.31 -11.86 -5.77
C PRO A 152 7.13 -11.41 -6.65
N PRO A 153 6.37 -10.40 -6.25
CA PRO A 153 5.30 -9.87 -7.09
C PRO A 153 5.88 -9.35 -8.39
N THR A 154 5.51 -10.00 -9.48
CA THR A 154 5.98 -9.63 -10.81
C THR A 154 4.81 -9.05 -11.59
N SER A 155 4.96 -7.86 -12.14
CA SER A 155 3.92 -7.26 -12.96
C SER A 155 3.63 -8.15 -14.17
N ALA A 156 2.39 -8.14 -14.66
CA ALA A 156 2.02 -8.92 -15.85
C ALA A 156 2.90 -8.57 -17.05
N LYS A 157 3.28 -7.31 -17.21
CA LYS A 157 4.25 -6.88 -18.24
C LYS A 157 5.59 -7.57 -18.11
N ASN A 158 6.15 -7.62 -16.89
CA ASN A 158 7.43 -8.27 -16.64
C ASN A 158 7.32 -9.79 -16.82
N ARG A 159 6.26 -10.42 -16.33
CA ARG A 159 5.98 -11.86 -16.56
C ARG A 159 5.93 -12.18 -18.04
N LEU A 160 5.23 -11.38 -18.85
CA LEU A 160 5.15 -11.57 -20.29
C LEU A 160 6.50 -11.37 -20.96
N GLN A 161 7.25 -10.34 -20.57
CA GLN A 161 8.61 -10.10 -21.08
C GLN A 161 9.57 -11.24 -20.73
N GLU A 162 9.59 -11.71 -19.50
CA GLU A 162 10.41 -12.84 -19.08
C GLU A 162 10.03 -14.12 -19.85
N TRP A 163 8.73 -14.36 -20.04
CA TRP A 163 8.22 -15.50 -20.78
C TRP A 163 8.65 -15.49 -22.24
N THR A 164 8.57 -14.34 -22.92
CA THR A 164 8.98 -14.21 -24.33
C THR A 164 10.49 -14.28 -24.50
N LEU A 165 11.26 -13.57 -23.64
CA LEU A 165 12.72 -13.58 -23.71
C LEU A 165 13.31 -14.95 -23.38
N GLY A 166 12.76 -15.66 -22.39
CA GLY A 166 13.20 -17.00 -22.04
C GLY A 166 12.97 -18.04 -23.15
N ARG A 167 12.15 -17.68 -24.18
CA ARG A 167 11.89 -18.51 -25.37
C ARG A 167 12.51 -17.98 -26.64
N GLY A 168 13.28 -16.90 -26.58
CA GLY A 168 13.90 -16.26 -27.74
C GLY A 168 12.91 -15.58 -28.69
N LEU A 169 11.70 -15.23 -28.22
CA LEU A 169 10.62 -14.68 -29.05
C LEU A 169 10.64 -13.14 -29.16
N GLY A 170 11.66 -12.48 -28.57
CA GLY A 170 11.79 -11.03 -28.57
C GLY A 170 10.96 -10.36 -27.46
N LEU A 171 10.95 -9.02 -27.50
CA LEU A 171 10.18 -8.22 -26.52
C LEU A 171 8.72 -8.10 -26.96
N PRO A 172 7.75 -8.09 -25.99
CA PRO A 172 6.37 -7.73 -26.28
C PRO A 172 6.27 -6.29 -26.79
N ALA A 173 5.50 -6.07 -27.87
CA ALA A 173 5.23 -4.75 -28.42
C ALA A 173 3.87 -4.24 -27.96
N TYR A 174 3.85 -3.05 -27.36
CA TYR A 174 2.62 -2.41 -26.88
C TYR A 174 2.22 -1.28 -27.85
N GLY A 175 0.94 -1.20 -28.19
CA GLY A 175 0.39 -0.18 -29.07
C GLY A 175 -0.89 0.44 -28.49
N LEU A 176 -1.05 1.75 -28.64
CA LEU A 176 -2.28 2.43 -28.31
C LEU A 176 -3.35 2.14 -29.38
N VAL A 177 -4.46 1.53 -28.98
CA VAL A 177 -5.60 1.22 -29.86
C VAL A 177 -6.60 2.38 -29.82
N GLN A 178 -6.95 2.85 -28.62
CA GLN A 178 -7.95 3.90 -28.43
C GLN A 178 -7.63 4.72 -27.17
N SER A 179 -7.95 6.01 -27.24
CA SER A 179 -7.95 6.91 -26.09
C SER A 179 -9.32 7.58 -25.99
N SER A 180 -9.87 7.64 -24.77
CA SER A 180 -11.19 8.19 -24.47
C SER A 180 -11.21 8.83 -23.08
N GLY A 181 -12.32 9.50 -22.73
CA GLY A 181 -12.51 10.13 -21.43
C GLY A 181 -12.01 11.58 -21.37
N PRO A 182 -12.33 12.30 -20.29
CA PRO A 182 -11.94 13.69 -20.11
C PRO A 182 -10.44 13.80 -19.77
N PRO A 183 -9.81 14.98 -19.99
CA PRO A 183 -8.37 15.20 -19.78
C PRO A 183 -7.87 14.85 -18.37
N HIS A 184 -8.72 14.98 -17.34
CA HIS A 184 -8.38 14.67 -15.95
C HIS A 184 -8.62 13.20 -15.54
N ALA A 185 -9.26 12.41 -16.42
CA ALA A 185 -9.51 10.99 -16.22
C ALA A 185 -9.48 10.22 -17.55
N PRO A 186 -8.34 10.21 -18.28
CA PRO A 186 -8.23 9.55 -19.57
C PRO A 186 -8.30 8.04 -19.40
N ARG A 187 -8.96 7.37 -20.34
CA ARG A 187 -8.98 5.93 -20.48
C ARG A 187 -8.29 5.52 -21.78
N PHE A 188 -7.48 4.48 -21.69
CA PHE A 188 -6.74 3.95 -22.82
C PHE A 188 -7.09 2.48 -23.04
N VAL A 189 -7.22 2.10 -24.29
CA VAL A 189 -7.18 0.69 -24.71
C VAL A 189 -5.82 0.47 -25.36
N ILE A 190 -5.05 -0.45 -24.80
CA ILE A 190 -3.72 -0.80 -25.29
C ILE A 190 -3.71 -2.25 -25.74
N SER A 191 -3.16 -2.51 -26.92
CA SER A 191 -2.86 -3.87 -27.36
C SER A 191 -1.44 -4.25 -27.00
N VAL A 192 -1.20 -5.54 -26.80
CA VAL A 192 0.12 -6.15 -26.70
C VAL A 192 0.24 -7.26 -27.75
N LEU A 193 1.26 -7.17 -28.58
CA LEU A 193 1.64 -8.22 -29.52
C LEU A 193 2.88 -8.95 -29.00
N ALA A 194 2.77 -10.25 -28.78
CA ALA A 194 3.88 -11.08 -28.33
C ALA A 194 3.72 -12.50 -28.90
N ALA A 195 4.81 -13.10 -29.35
CA ALA A 195 4.82 -14.45 -29.92
C ALA A 195 3.76 -14.69 -31.01
N GLY A 196 3.52 -13.69 -31.88
CA GLY A 196 2.52 -13.76 -32.94
C GLY A 196 1.06 -13.65 -32.48
N ARG A 197 0.80 -13.35 -31.22
CA ARG A 197 -0.52 -13.22 -30.62
C ARG A 197 -0.75 -11.84 -30.09
N GLU A 198 -1.98 -11.34 -30.25
CA GLU A 198 -2.43 -10.06 -29.72
C GLU A 198 -3.44 -10.24 -28.60
N ALA A 199 -3.36 -9.35 -27.57
CA ALA A 199 -4.38 -9.18 -26.55
C ALA A 199 -4.53 -7.70 -26.22
N GLN A 200 -5.67 -7.31 -25.64
CA GLN A 200 -5.97 -5.92 -25.30
C GLN A 200 -6.33 -5.76 -23.84
N GLY A 201 -6.05 -4.57 -23.30
CA GLY A 201 -6.42 -4.19 -21.94
C GLY A 201 -6.82 -2.73 -21.86
N GLU A 202 -7.69 -2.42 -20.90
CA GLU A 202 -8.22 -1.07 -20.68
C GLU A 202 -7.83 -0.57 -19.29
N GLY A 203 -7.56 0.75 -19.18
CA GLY A 203 -7.27 1.42 -17.92
C GLY A 203 -6.71 2.83 -18.12
N ASP A 204 -6.15 3.43 -17.05
CA ASP A 204 -5.20 4.51 -17.24
C ASP A 204 -3.93 3.96 -17.94
N SER A 205 -3.02 4.82 -18.40
CA SER A 205 -1.92 4.41 -19.29
C SER A 205 -1.12 3.20 -18.76
N LYS A 206 -0.77 3.18 -17.49
CA LYS A 206 0.00 2.08 -16.87
C LYS A 206 -0.86 0.84 -16.61
N ARG A 207 -2.11 1.03 -16.18
CA ARG A 207 -3.04 -0.08 -15.92
C ARG A 207 -3.51 -0.76 -17.20
N ALA A 208 -3.69 -0.01 -18.29
CA ALA A 208 -4.06 -0.57 -19.59
C ALA A 208 -2.99 -1.54 -20.14
N GLU A 209 -1.72 -1.18 -20.03
CA GLU A 209 -0.62 -2.08 -20.42
C GLU A 209 -0.55 -3.34 -19.55
N GLN A 210 -0.76 -3.21 -18.24
CA GLN A 210 -0.82 -4.36 -17.33
C GLN A 210 -1.99 -5.28 -17.67
N ALA A 211 -3.18 -4.71 -17.88
CA ALA A 211 -4.38 -5.45 -18.25
C ALA A 211 -4.21 -6.19 -19.58
N ALA A 212 -3.56 -5.58 -20.58
CA ALA A 212 -3.24 -6.22 -21.85
C ALA A 212 -2.30 -7.43 -21.67
N ALA A 213 -1.24 -7.26 -20.86
CA ALA A 213 -0.32 -8.34 -20.55
C ALA A 213 -0.98 -9.48 -19.75
N GLU A 214 -1.87 -9.16 -18.80
CA GLU A 214 -2.66 -10.15 -18.06
C GLU A 214 -3.58 -10.93 -18.99
N ALA A 215 -4.31 -10.23 -19.87
CA ALA A 215 -5.19 -10.86 -20.84
C ALA A 215 -4.43 -11.82 -21.76
N TRP A 216 -3.20 -11.43 -22.16
CA TRP A 216 -2.33 -12.28 -22.95
C TRP A 216 -1.89 -13.54 -22.20
N LEU A 217 -1.46 -13.38 -20.92
CA LEU A 217 -0.95 -14.48 -20.08
C LEU A 217 -2.05 -15.48 -19.68
N LYS A 218 -3.29 -15.04 -19.46
CA LYS A 218 -4.43 -15.91 -19.11
C LYS A 218 -4.63 -17.08 -20.06
N VAL A 219 -4.26 -16.91 -21.31
CA VAL A 219 -4.42 -17.96 -22.31
C VAL A 219 -3.34 -19.02 -22.25
N LEU A 220 -2.26 -18.80 -21.49
CA LEU A 220 -1.27 -19.86 -21.21
C LEU A 220 -1.72 -20.80 -20.08
N GLU A 221 -2.71 -20.36 -19.29
CA GLU A 221 -3.24 -21.09 -18.14
C GLU A 221 -4.46 -21.97 -18.51
N THR A 222 -4.90 -21.88 -19.78
CA THR A 222 -6.01 -22.68 -20.34
C THR A 222 -5.47 -23.76 -21.26
#